data_63368b2530c72ac14c4cc59fd9441e49
#
_entry.id   63368b2530c72ac14c4cc59fd9441e49
#
_cell.length_a   1.000
_cell.length_b   1.000
_cell.length_c   1.000
_cell.angle_alpha   90.00
_cell.angle_beta   90.00
_cell.angle_gamma   90.00
#
_symmetry.space_group_name_H-M   'P 1'
#
loop_
_entity.id
_entity.type
_entity.pdbx_description
1 polymer ?
#
loop_
_entity_poly.entity_id
_entity_poly.type
_entity_poly.pdbx_seq_one_letter_code
_entity_poly.pdbx_strand_id
1 'polypeptide(L)'
;MAWMYILECCDDSYYVGSTKDLKRRMSQHQEGIGSNYTSKRLPVKLVYCEEYDRVDDAFYREKQVQGWTRRKREALINGTPELLPARAKKVFDRSKIKDNSLVE
;
A
#
# COMPACT_ATOMS: atom_id res chain seq x y z
N MET A 1 2.83 -11.31 10.95
CA MET A 1 1.88 -10.50 10.18
C MET A 1 2.55 -9.93 8.95
N ALA A 2 1.75 -9.52 7.99
CA ALA A 2 2.26 -8.96 6.75
C ALA A 2 1.24 -7.97 6.19
N TRP A 3 1.69 -7.11 5.28
CA TRP A 3 0.83 -6.06 4.71
C TRP A 3 0.99 -6.01 3.21
N MET A 4 -0.12 -5.77 2.50
CA MET A 4 -0.13 -5.25 1.15
C MET A 4 -0.41 -3.75 1.28
N TYR A 5 0.32 -2.93 0.52
CA TYR A 5 0.21 -1.48 0.64
C TYR A 5 0.25 -0.80 -0.72
N ILE A 6 -0.30 0.40 -0.78
CA ILE A 6 -0.27 1.24 -1.97
C ILE A 6 0.33 2.59 -1.60
N LEU A 7 1.33 3.01 -2.37
CA LEU A 7 1.95 4.32 -2.25
C LEU A 7 1.52 5.20 -3.42
N GLU A 8 1.28 6.46 -3.13
CA GLU A 8 1.11 7.49 -4.16
C GLU A 8 2.43 8.20 -4.32
N CYS A 9 2.94 8.26 -5.55
CA CYS A 9 4.23 8.87 -5.85
C CYS A 9 4.05 10.34 -6.26
N CYS A 10 5.16 11.08 -6.33
CA CYS A 10 5.10 12.51 -6.65
C CYS A 10 4.54 12.81 -8.05
N ASP A 11 4.60 11.83 -8.96
CA ASP A 11 4.05 11.94 -10.30
C ASP A 11 2.62 11.43 -10.41
N ASP A 12 1.94 11.26 -9.28
CA ASP A 12 0.56 10.76 -9.16
C ASP A 12 0.38 9.29 -9.53
N SER A 13 1.47 8.56 -9.80
CA SER A 13 1.38 7.13 -10.04
C SER A 13 1.27 6.38 -8.72
N TYR A 14 0.82 5.12 -8.80
CA TYR A 14 0.70 4.25 -7.64
C TYR A 14 1.72 3.13 -7.69
N TYR A 15 2.28 2.81 -6.54
CA TYR A 15 3.14 1.65 -6.35
C TYR A 15 2.47 0.69 -5.37
N VAL A 16 2.39 -0.60 -5.74
CA VAL A 16 1.79 -1.63 -4.90
C VAL A 16 2.88 -2.59 -4.45
N GLY A 17 2.98 -2.82 -3.15
CA GLY A 17 3.98 -3.71 -2.59
C GLY A 17 3.43 -4.53 -1.44
N SER A 18 4.27 -5.42 -0.91
CA SER A 18 3.97 -6.17 0.30
C SER A 18 5.21 -6.28 1.17
N THR A 19 5.00 -6.45 2.48
CA THR A 19 6.11 -6.47 3.43
C THR A 19 5.68 -7.11 4.75
N LYS A 20 6.64 -7.64 5.48
CA LYS A 20 6.44 -8.11 6.85
C LYS A 20 6.57 -6.99 7.88
N ASP A 21 7.15 -5.86 7.49
CA ASP A 21 7.40 -4.73 8.39
C ASP A 21 7.07 -3.44 7.65
N LEU A 22 5.84 -2.99 7.82
CA LEU A 22 5.33 -1.84 7.08
C LEU A 22 6.11 -0.56 7.42
N LYS A 23 6.34 -0.32 8.69
CA LYS A 23 7.02 0.90 9.14
C LYS A 23 8.43 1.00 8.57
N ARG A 24 9.18 -0.10 8.65
CA ARG A 24 10.53 -0.16 8.10
C ARG A 24 10.53 0.03 6.58
N ARG A 25 9.59 -0.62 5.90
CA ARG A 25 9.50 -0.50 4.45
C ARG A 25 9.17 0.93 4.02
N MET A 26 8.29 1.61 4.77
CA MET A 26 7.99 3.01 4.48
C MET A 26 9.23 3.88 4.63
N SER A 27 10.02 3.67 5.68
CA SER A 27 11.29 4.39 5.85
C SER A 27 12.23 4.16 4.67
N GLN A 28 12.34 2.90 4.23
CA GLN A 28 13.19 2.56 3.09
C GLN A 28 12.74 3.25 1.80
N HIS A 29 11.43 3.31 1.56
CA HIS A 29 10.91 4.01 0.39
C HIS A 29 11.23 5.50 0.43
N GLN A 30 11.05 6.15 1.59
CA GLN A 30 11.35 7.57 1.73
C GLN A 30 12.85 7.87 1.59
N GLU A 31 13.70 6.92 1.94
CA GLU A 31 15.15 7.04 1.76
C GLU A 31 15.60 6.74 0.32
N GLY A 32 14.68 6.31 -0.54
CA GLY A 32 15.00 6.00 -1.92
C GLY A 32 15.61 4.61 -2.15
N ILE A 33 15.52 3.73 -1.17
CA ILE A 33 16.10 2.38 -1.26
C ILE A 33 15.05 1.26 -1.23
N GLY A 34 13.75 1.63 -1.21
CA GLY A 34 12.67 0.64 -1.15
C GLY A 34 12.43 -0.07 -2.47
N SER A 35 12.56 0.62 -3.58
CA SER A 35 12.42 0.04 -4.92
C SER A 35 12.98 1.03 -5.95
N ASN A 36 13.32 0.52 -7.14
CA ASN A 36 13.75 1.38 -8.24
C ASN A 36 12.64 2.31 -8.70
N TYR A 37 11.41 1.82 -8.68
CA TYR A 37 10.27 2.62 -9.11
C TYR A 37 10.07 3.84 -8.22
N THR A 38 10.00 3.63 -6.90
CA THR A 38 9.72 4.71 -5.96
C THR A 38 10.92 5.63 -5.75
N SER A 39 12.15 5.11 -5.89
CA SER A 39 13.35 5.92 -5.68
C SER A 39 13.45 7.10 -6.65
N LYS A 40 12.83 6.99 -7.82
CA LYS A 40 12.82 8.02 -8.85
C LYS A 40 11.59 8.93 -8.76
N ARG A 41 10.69 8.66 -7.82
CA ARG A 41 9.39 9.33 -7.72
C ARG A 41 9.07 9.82 -6.32
N LEU A 42 10.11 10.19 -5.58
CA LEU A 42 9.95 10.74 -4.24
C LEU A 42 9.45 12.18 -4.29
N PRO A 43 8.72 12.62 -3.29
CA PRO A 43 8.30 11.86 -2.12
C PRO A 43 7.16 10.91 -2.43
N VAL A 44 7.06 9.83 -1.66
CA VAL A 44 5.96 8.89 -1.74
C VAL A 44 5.12 8.96 -0.47
N LYS A 45 3.87 8.52 -0.56
CA LYS A 45 2.90 8.65 0.51
C LYS A 45 2.08 7.37 0.61
N LEU A 46 1.98 6.82 1.82
CA LEU A 46 1.12 5.67 2.05
C LEU A 46 -0.34 6.11 1.98
N VAL A 47 -1.10 5.52 1.05
CA VAL A 47 -2.51 5.86 0.87
C VAL A 47 -3.45 4.70 1.20
N TYR A 48 -2.92 3.48 1.34
CA TYR A 48 -3.75 2.32 1.63
C TYR A 48 -2.89 1.15 2.09
N CYS A 49 -3.40 0.34 3.02
CA CYS A 49 -2.80 -0.97 3.32
C CYS A 49 -3.83 -1.93 3.88
N GLU A 50 -3.53 -3.22 3.75
CA GLU A 50 -4.29 -4.33 4.31
C GLU A 50 -3.34 -5.20 5.12
N GLU A 51 -3.79 -5.68 6.27
CA GLU A 51 -2.99 -6.55 7.14
C GLU A 51 -3.43 -8.00 6.98
N TYR A 52 -2.46 -8.91 6.93
CA TYR A 52 -2.67 -10.35 6.80
C TYR A 52 -1.86 -11.09 7.85
N ASP A 53 -2.35 -12.29 8.24
CA ASP A 53 -1.61 -13.16 9.15
C ASP A 53 -0.36 -13.73 8.48
N ARG A 54 -0.43 -13.98 7.17
CA ARG A 54 0.59 -14.69 6.41
C ARG A 54 1.18 -13.80 5.33
N VAL A 55 2.50 -13.93 5.16
CA VAL A 55 3.21 -13.16 4.14
C VAL A 55 2.78 -13.53 2.73
N ASP A 56 2.47 -14.82 2.50
CA ASP A 56 2.04 -15.27 1.17
C ASP A 56 0.68 -14.69 0.79
N ASP A 57 -0.25 -14.52 1.75
CA ASP A 57 -1.53 -13.87 1.48
C ASP A 57 -1.34 -12.41 1.06
N ALA A 58 -0.46 -11.69 1.74
CA ALA A 58 -0.14 -10.31 1.38
C ALA A 58 0.50 -10.23 -0.01
N PHE A 59 1.39 -11.17 -0.32
CA PHE A 59 2.05 -11.22 -1.61
C PHE A 59 1.07 -11.51 -2.74
N TYR A 60 0.16 -12.45 -2.56
CA TYR A 60 -0.88 -12.73 -3.55
C TYR A 60 -1.75 -11.52 -3.81
N ARG A 61 -2.11 -10.83 -2.74
CA ARG A 61 -2.92 -9.62 -2.87
C ARG A 61 -2.17 -8.52 -3.63
N GLU A 62 -0.88 -8.37 -3.34
CA GLU A 62 -0.03 -7.45 -4.09
C GLU A 62 -0.09 -7.73 -5.60
N LYS A 63 0.09 -8.99 -5.98
CA LYS A 63 0.06 -9.35 -7.40
C LYS A 63 -1.31 -9.11 -8.03
N GLN A 64 -2.37 -9.38 -7.31
CA GLN A 64 -3.73 -9.13 -7.77
C GLN A 64 -3.95 -7.64 -8.04
N VAL A 65 -3.60 -6.80 -7.07
CA VAL A 65 -3.83 -5.36 -7.16
C VAL A 65 -2.91 -4.70 -8.19
N GLN A 66 -1.69 -5.23 -8.36
CA GLN A 66 -0.80 -4.77 -9.43
C GLN A 66 -1.42 -4.93 -10.82
N GLY A 67 -2.26 -5.95 -11.02
CA GLY A 67 -2.94 -6.18 -12.27
C GLY A 67 -4.19 -5.33 -12.48
N TRP A 68 -4.60 -4.56 -11.50
CA TRP A 68 -5.82 -3.75 -11.60
C TRP A 68 -5.56 -2.46 -12.36
N THR A 69 -6.64 -1.88 -12.91
CA THR A 69 -6.58 -0.55 -13.49
C THR A 69 -6.39 0.50 -12.40
N ARG A 70 -5.95 1.69 -12.78
CA ARG A 70 -5.85 2.81 -11.85
C ARG A 70 -7.19 3.09 -11.17
N ARG A 71 -8.27 3.08 -11.95
CA ARG A 71 -9.62 3.35 -11.43
C ARG A 71 -10.01 2.36 -10.33
N LYS A 72 -9.69 1.09 -10.51
CA LYS A 72 -10.01 0.07 -9.52
C LYS A 72 -9.16 0.21 -8.26
N ARG A 73 -7.88 0.56 -8.43
CA ARG A 73 -7.02 0.86 -7.28
C ARG A 73 -7.54 2.06 -6.50
N GLU A 74 -8.00 3.10 -7.18
CA GLU A 74 -8.57 4.26 -6.53
C GLU A 74 -9.84 3.92 -5.76
N ALA A 75 -10.68 3.05 -6.31
CA ALA A 75 -11.87 2.57 -5.61
C ALA A 75 -11.50 1.84 -4.32
N LEU A 76 -10.45 1.02 -4.37
CA LEU A 76 -9.95 0.33 -3.17
C LEU A 76 -9.44 1.33 -2.14
N ILE A 77 -8.64 2.30 -2.56
CA ILE A 77 -8.09 3.35 -1.69
C ILE A 77 -9.22 4.14 -1.02
N ASN A 78 -10.31 4.39 -1.74
CA ASN A 78 -11.45 5.15 -1.25
C ASN A 78 -12.43 4.32 -0.41
N GLY A 79 -12.11 3.05 -0.17
CA GLY A 79 -12.85 2.24 0.78
C GLY A 79 -14.07 1.52 0.24
N THR A 80 -14.06 1.12 -1.04
CA THR A 80 -15.16 0.33 -1.62
C THR A 80 -15.20 -1.06 -0.97
N PRO A 81 -16.24 -1.39 -0.18
CA PRO A 81 -16.24 -2.63 0.62
C PRO A 81 -16.17 -3.91 -0.22
N GLU A 82 -16.73 -3.91 -1.42
CA GLU A 82 -16.75 -5.08 -2.29
C GLU A 82 -15.37 -5.52 -2.74
N LEU A 83 -14.40 -4.63 -2.64
CA LEU A 83 -13.02 -4.93 -3.04
C LEU A 83 -12.17 -5.45 -1.89
N LEU A 84 -12.69 -5.47 -0.67
CA LEU A 84 -11.97 -5.96 0.51
C LEU A 84 -12.02 -7.48 0.56
N PRO A 85 -10.86 -8.15 0.69
CA PRO A 85 -10.87 -9.60 0.85
C PRO A 85 -11.26 -9.99 2.28
N ALA A 86 -11.92 -11.14 2.42
CA ALA A 86 -12.36 -11.63 3.72
C ALA A 86 -11.19 -11.89 4.68
N ARG A 87 -9.99 -12.16 4.16
CA ARG A 87 -8.82 -12.45 4.96
C ARG A 87 -8.10 -11.23 5.51
N ALA A 88 -8.41 -10.05 4.98
CA ALA A 88 -7.78 -8.82 5.48
C ALA A 88 -8.34 -8.49 6.86
N LYS A 89 -7.45 -8.25 7.81
CA LYS A 89 -7.85 -7.98 9.19
C LYS A 89 -7.95 -6.51 9.48
N LYS A 90 -7.19 -5.69 8.79
CA LYS A 90 -7.08 -4.28 9.10
C LYS A 90 -6.84 -3.52 7.81
N VAL A 91 -7.56 -2.43 7.65
CA VAL A 91 -7.47 -1.59 6.47
C VAL A 91 -7.13 -0.17 6.89
N PHE A 92 -6.14 0.39 6.19
CA PHE A 92 -5.79 1.79 6.32
C PHE A 92 -6.03 2.43 4.96
N ASP A 93 -6.98 3.36 4.87
CA ASP A 93 -7.29 4.04 3.63
C ASP A 93 -7.25 5.56 3.81
N ARG A 94 -7.13 6.28 2.68
CA ARG A 94 -6.97 7.73 2.68
C ARG A 94 -8.13 8.46 3.36
N SER A 95 -9.35 7.94 3.22
CA SER A 95 -10.53 8.61 3.75
C SER A 95 -10.58 8.61 5.28
N LYS A 96 -9.84 7.71 5.91
CA LYS A 96 -9.80 7.56 7.37
C LYS A 96 -8.55 8.16 7.99
N ILE A 97 -7.63 8.69 7.19
CA ILE A 97 -6.36 9.22 7.67
C ILE A 97 -6.52 10.69 8.00
N LYS A 98 -6.25 11.06 9.25
CA LYS A 98 -6.20 12.46 9.66
C LYS A 98 -4.77 12.99 9.65
N ASP A 99 -3.81 12.11 9.87
CA ASP A 99 -2.39 12.40 9.78
C ASP A 99 -1.68 11.14 9.28
N ASN A 100 -0.42 11.21 8.96
CA ASN A 100 0.35 10.08 8.48
C ASN A 100 1.17 9.42 9.59
N SER A 101 0.56 9.20 10.75
CA SER A 101 1.26 8.64 11.89
C SER A 101 1.94 7.30 11.61
N LEU A 102 1.43 6.54 10.63
CA LEU A 102 2.05 5.27 10.25
C LEU A 102 3.38 5.40 9.52
N VAL A 103 3.69 6.59 8.99
CA VAL A 103 4.92 6.81 8.24
C VAL A 103 5.96 7.64 9.00
N GLU A 104 5.65 7.98 10.22
CA GLU A 104 6.57 8.72 11.06
C GLU A 104 7.62 7.84 11.73
#